data_bccb81d1666646aae453a947bf459d6f
#
_entry.id   bccb81d1666646aae453a947bf459d6f
#
_cell.length_a   1.000
_cell.length_b   1.000
_cell.length_c   1.000
_cell.angle_alpha   90.00
_cell.angle_beta   90.00
_cell.angle_gamma   90.00
#
_symmetry.space_group_name_H-M   'P 1'
#
loop_
_entity.id
_entity.type
_entity.pdbx_description
1 polymer ?
#
loop_
_entity_poly.entity_id
_entity_poly.type
_entity_poly.pdbx_seq_one_letter_code
_entity_poly.pdbx_strand_id
1 'polypeptide(L)'
;METKISVLLADPGEQYRAAYSKAIGQETDMELVAQTDNGLRAEELITKFQPDVVVLDLVLPNLDGLSLLTHLRAKNASSRVIVTSAICNDQVLMECAELGTTYFMQKPFDPPLLVQRIRQTARPRQRTGGAGTQLAAAEPEPSLESVVTDVSTRSACPRTSRATSTCARRSC
;
A
#
# COMPACT_ATOMS: atom_id res chain seq x y z
N MET A 1 -8.26 -31.32 -10.04
CA MET A 1 -8.85 -30.49 -8.96
C MET A 1 -8.02 -29.23 -8.86
N GLU A 2 -8.56 -28.10 -9.26
CA GLU A 2 -7.88 -26.84 -9.04
C GLU A 2 -7.88 -26.55 -7.54
N THR A 3 -6.71 -26.45 -6.95
CA THR A 3 -6.54 -26.10 -5.54
C THR A 3 -6.90 -24.64 -5.37
N LYS A 4 -7.97 -24.36 -4.59
CA LYS A 4 -8.37 -22.98 -4.27
C LYS A 4 -7.33 -22.36 -3.35
N ILE A 5 -7.15 -21.06 -3.50
CA ILE A 5 -6.32 -20.25 -2.60
C ILE A 5 -7.04 -20.12 -1.26
N SER A 6 -6.48 -20.68 -0.20
CA SER A 6 -7.03 -20.58 1.15
C SER A 6 -6.63 -19.24 1.78
N VAL A 7 -7.64 -18.49 2.22
CA VAL A 7 -7.45 -17.12 2.76
C VAL A 7 -7.96 -17.04 4.18
N LEU A 8 -7.20 -16.42 5.07
CA LEU A 8 -7.62 -16.04 6.42
C LEU A 8 -7.68 -14.52 6.50
N LEU A 9 -8.74 -13.99 7.12
CA LEU A 9 -8.98 -12.57 7.28
C LEU A 9 -8.97 -12.18 8.77
N ALA A 10 -8.05 -11.29 9.16
CA ALA A 10 -7.95 -10.73 10.51
C ALA A 10 -8.06 -9.20 10.45
N ASP A 11 -9.21 -8.66 10.84
CA ASP A 11 -9.54 -7.23 10.79
C ASP A 11 -10.53 -6.89 11.90
N PRO A 12 -10.32 -5.84 12.73
CA PRO A 12 -11.23 -5.50 13.82
C PRO A 12 -12.54 -4.89 13.33
N GLY A 13 -12.55 -4.27 12.14
CA GLY A 13 -13.71 -3.61 11.57
C GLY A 13 -14.71 -4.60 10.95
N GLU A 14 -15.89 -4.76 11.55
CA GLU A 14 -16.93 -5.66 11.04
C GLU A 14 -17.31 -5.35 9.59
N GLN A 15 -17.45 -4.06 9.25
CA GLN A 15 -17.77 -3.62 7.90
C GLN A 15 -16.71 -4.04 6.87
N TYR A 16 -15.43 -3.97 7.24
CA TYR A 16 -14.33 -4.40 6.37
C TYR A 16 -14.33 -5.92 6.22
N ARG A 17 -14.48 -6.66 7.33
CA ARG A 17 -14.59 -8.13 7.28
C ARG A 17 -15.75 -8.58 6.40
N ALA A 18 -16.94 -7.97 6.55
CA ALA A 18 -18.10 -8.29 5.73
C ALA A 18 -17.88 -8.00 4.25
N ALA A 19 -17.30 -6.85 3.91
CA ALA A 19 -17.01 -6.47 2.52
C ALA A 19 -15.96 -7.40 1.88
N TYR A 20 -14.88 -7.68 2.59
CA TYR A 20 -13.79 -8.51 2.08
C TYR A 20 -14.18 -9.99 1.99
N SER A 21 -14.89 -10.53 3.00
CA SER A 21 -15.38 -11.91 2.95
C SER A 21 -16.38 -12.13 1.83
N LYS A 22 -17.25 -11.15 1.58
CA LYS A 22 -18.18 -11.18 0.43
C LYS A 22 -17.41 -11.20 -0.90
N ALA A 23 -16.41 -10.32 -1.06
CA ALA A 23 -15.63 -10.25 -2.29
C ALA A 23 -14.84 -11.56 -2.54
N ILE A 24 -14.20 -12.12 -1.51
CA ILE A 24 -13.48 -13.39 -1.61
C ILE A 24 -14.46 -14.54 -1.92
N GLY A 25 -15.63 -14.57 -1.29
CA GLY A 25 -16.64 -15.61 -1.50
C GLY A 25 -17.29 -15.60 -2.89
N GLN A 26 -17.15 -14.52 -3.65
CA GLN A 26 -17.61 -14.44 -5.04
C GLN A 26 -16.65 -15.07 -6.04
N GLU A 27 -15.41 -15.34 -5.61
CA GLU A 27 -14.37 -15.90 -6.47
C GLU A 27 -14.39 -17.43 -6.41
N THR A 28 -14.26 -18.06 -7.57
CA THR A 28 -14.26 -19.54 -7.68
C THR A 28 -12.91 -20.16 -7.33
N ASP A 29 -11.83 -19.38 -7.44
CA ASP A 29 -10.45 -19.79 -7.22
C ASP A 29 -9.93 -19.50 -5.80
N MET A 30 -10.81 -19.01 -4.91
CA MET A 30 -10.46 -18.67 -3.53
C MET A 30 -11.43 -19.30 -2.53
N GLU A 31 -10.97 -19.47 -1.30
CA GLU A 31 -11.77 -19.93 -0.17
C GLU A 31 -11.39 -19.18 1.10
N LEU A 32 -12.36 -18.58 1.77
CA LEU A 32 -12.17 -17.98 3.08
C LEU A 32 -12.25 -19.09 4.13
N VAL A 33 -11.11 -19.54 4.65
CA VAL A 33 -11.04 -20.64 5.64
C VAL A 33 -11.34 -20.19 7.06
N ALA A 34 -11.09 -18.92 7.38
CA ALA A 34 -11.42 -18.33 8.67
C ALA A 34 -11.41 -16.80 8.62
N GLN A 35 -12.14 -16.20 9.56
CA GLN A 35 -12.07 -14.75 9.82
C GLN A 35 -12.14 -14.46 11.31
N THR A 36 -11.52 -13.39 11.75
CA THR A 36 -11.48 -12.97 13.15
C THR A 36 -11.24 -11.47 13.29
N ASP A 37 -11.61 -10.91 14.43
CA ASP A 37 -11.35 -9.54 14.86
C ASP A 37 -10.26 -9.44 15.94
N ASN A 38 -9.60 -10.55 16.26
CA ASN A 38 -8.71 -10.68 17.41
C ASN A 38 -7.38 -11.32 16.99
N GLY A 39 -6.26 -10.69 17.37
CA GLY A 39 -4.93 -11.12 16.97
C GLY A 39 -4.50 -12.48 17.56
N LEU A 40 -4.82 -12.76 18.83
CA LEU A 40 -4.54 -14.08 19.43
C LEU A 40 -5.31 -15.18 18.70
N ARG A 41 -6.58 -14.92 18.41
CA ARG A 41 -7.40 -15.87 17.66
C ARG A 41 -6.89 -16.05 16.23
N ALA A 42 -6.38 -14.98 15.61
CA ALA A 42 -5.75 -15.07 14.28
C ALA A 42 -4.56 -16.03 14.32
N GLU A 43 -3.68 -15.93 15.32
CA GLU A 43 -2.53 -16.81 15.47
C GLU A 43 -2.91 -18.28 15.59
N GLU A 44 -3.93 -18.59 16.40
CA GLU A 44 -4.47 -19.96 16.55
C GLU A 44 -5.02 -20.50 15.22
N LEU A 45 -5.81 -19.67 14.52
CA LEU A 45 -6.44 -20.05 13.25
C LEU A 45 -5.40 -20.24 12.14
N ILE A 46 -4.37 -19.39 12.07
CA ILE A 46 -3.27 -19.55 11.12
C ILE A 46 -2.53 -20.85 11.37
N THR A 47 -2.25 -21.16 12.64
CA THR A 47 -1.58 -22.42 13.01
C THR A 47 -2.42 -23.64 12.65
N LYS A 48 -3.73 -23.55 12.84
CA LYS A 48 -4.69 -24.65 12.60
C LYS A 48 -4.93 -24.90 11.11
N PHE A 49 -5.18 -23.84 10.33
CA PHE A 49 -5.61 -23.95 8.93
C PHE A 49 -4.46 -23.83 7.93
N GLN A 50 -3.32 -23.25 8.34
CA GLN A 50 -2.15 -23.00 7.48
C GLN A 50 -2.53 -22.40 6.13
N PRO A 51 -3.25 -21.25 6.13
CA PRO A 51 -3.75 -20.65 4.90
C PRO A 51 -2.62 -20.23 3.96
N ASP A 52 -2.89 -20.21 2.65
CA ASP A 52 -1.94 -19.73 1.65
C ASP A 52 -1.67 -18.22 1.82
N VAL A 53 -2.74 -17.46 2.12
CA VAL A 53 -2.68 -16.00 2.29
C VAL A 53 -3.40 -15.58 3.57
N VAL A 54 -2.74 -14.73 4.35
CA VAL A 54 -3.32 -14.06 5.51
C VAL A 54 -3.48 -12.58 5.17
N VAL A 55 -4.70 -12.07 5.28
CA VAL A 55 -5.01 -10.63 5.24
C VAL A 55 -5.07 -10.15 6.68
N LEU A 56 -4.15 -9.28 7.07
CA LEU A 56 -3.89 -8.90 8.45
C LEU A 56 -3.98 -7.39 8.64
N ASP A 57 -4.86 -6.92 9.51
CA ASP A 57 -4.82 -5.53 10.00
C ASP A 57 -3.74 -5.38 11.08
N LEU A 58 -3.05 -4.24 11.09
CA LEU A 58 -2.06 -3.93 12.13
C LEU A 58 -2.68 -3.62 13.47
N VAL A 59 -3.89 -3.05 13.48
CA VAL A 59 -4.57 -2.61 14.70
C VAL A 59 -5.56 -3.68 15.14
N LEU A 60 -5.08 -4.77 15.72
CA LEU A 60 -5.92 -5.84 16.27
C LEU A 60 -5.92 -5.80 17.81
N PRO A 61 -7.04 -6.13 18.45
CA PRO A 61 -7.10 -6.29 19.90
C PRO A 61 -6.35 -7.56 20.35
N ASN A 62 -5.88 -7.52 21.60
CA ASN A 62 -5.15 -8.55 22.33
C ASN A 62 -3.75 -8.87 21.81
N LEU A 63 -3.54 -9.00 20.51
CA LEU A 63 -2.23 -9.14 19.87
C LEU A 63 -2.25 -8.30 18.60
N ASP A 64 -1.43 -7.26 18.55
CA ASP A 64 -1.32 -6.39 17.39
C ASP A 64 -0.70 -7.10 16.18
N GLY A 65 -0.93 -6.54 14.99
CA GLY A 65 -0.49 -7.16 13.74
C GLY A 65 1.03 -7.30 13.61
N LEU A 66 1.83 -6.35 14.13
CA LEU A 66 3.29 -6.43 14.09
C LEU A 66 3.82 -7.55 14.99
N SER A 67 3.27 -7.67 16.20
CA SER A 67 3.58 -8.77 17.11
C SER A 67 3.19 -10.11 16.49
N LEU A 68 2.03 -10.20 15.85
CA LEU A 68 1.61 -11.41 15.15
C LEU A 68 2.56 -11.77 13.99
N LEU A 69 2.97 -10.79 13.18
CA LEU A 69 3.98 -10.99 12.13
C LEU A 69 5.30 -11.53 12.69
N THR A 70 5.75 -11.00 13.81
CA THR A 70 6.96 -11.46 14.50
C THR A 70 6.83 -12.93 14.92
N HIS A 71 5.70 -13.32 15.47
CA HIS A 71 5.42 -14.71 15.86
C HIS A 71 5.38 -15.63 14.63
N LEU A 72 4.71 -15.22 13.55
CA LEU A 72 4.63 -16.00 12.33
C LEU A 72 6.00 -16.22 11.71
N ARG A 73 6.86 -15.18 11.71
CA ARG A 73 8.25 -15.29 11.25
C ARG A 73 9.06 -16.25 12.11
N ALA A 74 8.97 -16.14 13.43
CA ALA A 74 9.66 -17.03 14.36
C ALA A 74 9.27 -18.50 14.19
N LYS A 75 8.00 -18.75 13.84
CA LYS A 75 7.46 -20.09 13.56
C LYS A 75 7.75 -20.58 12.13
N ASN A 76 8.42 -19.78 11.29
CA ASN A 76 8.63 -20.05 9.85
C ASN A 76 7.31 -20.42 9.14
N ALA A 77 6.23 -19.68 9.44
CA ALA A 77 4.93 -19.91 8.81
C ALA A 77 5.06 -19.78 7.28
N SER A 78 4.49 -20.72 6.56
CA SER A 78 4.51 -20.73 5.08
C SER A 78 3.52 -19.77 4.44
N SER A 79 2.55 -19.27 5.23
CA SER A 79 1.54 -18.34 4.78
C SER A 79 2.14 -17.02 4.33
N ARG A 80 1.63 -16.47 3.24
CA ARG A 80 2.00 -15.15 2.76
C ARG A 80 1.09 -14.11 3.38
N VAL A 81 1.66 -13.01 3.85
CA VAL A 81 0.89 -11.99 4.57
C VAL A 81 0.71 -10.75 3.72
N ILE A 82 -0.55 -10.33 3.58
CA ILE A 82 -0.95 -9.02 3.08
C ILE A 82 -1.37 -8.20 4.29
N VAL A 83 -0.62 -7.15 4.59
CA VAL A 83 -0.98 -6.22 5.67
C VAL A 83 -1.95 -5.18 5.13
N THR A 84 -3.00 -4.89 5.90
CA THR A 84 -3.93 -3.80 5.63
C THR A 84 -3.94 -2.86 6.83
N SER A 85 -3.83 -1.55 6.61
CA SER A 85 -3.83 -0.59 7.72
C SER A 85 -4.30 0.79 7.29
N ALA A 86 -4.99 1.49 8.19
CA ALA A 86 -5.27 2.92 8.05
C ALA A 86 -4.03 3.77 8.40
N ILE A 87 -3.08 3.21 9.15
CA ILE A 87 -1.83 3.87 9.52
C ILE A 87 -0.76 3.45 8.52
N CYS A 88 -0.24 4.41 7.78
CA CYS A 88 0.83 4.21 6.82
C CYS A 88 1.88 5.30 6.99
N ASN A 89 3.04 4.92 7.43
CA ASN A 89 4.24 5.77 7.45
C ASN A 89 5.47 4.92 7.13
N ASP A 90 6.57 5.55 6.78
CA ASP A 90 7.79 4.87 6.33
C ASP A 90 8.33 3.88 7.36
N GLN A 91 8.25 4.21 8.65
CA GLN A 91 8.70 3.34 9.72
C GLN A 91 7.89 2.04 9.79
N VAL A 92 6.56 2.14 9.76
CA VAL A 92 5.66 0.97 9.76
C VAL A 92 5.87 0.12 8.50
N LEU A 93 6.06 0.75 7.35
CA LEU A 93 6.31 0.03 6.09
C LEU A 93 7.63 -0.74 6.14
N MET A 94 8.70 -0.11 6.66
CA MET A 94 10.00 -0.77 6.81
C MET A 94 9.90 -1.95 7.78
N GLU A 95 9.27 -1.79 8.93
CA GLU A 95 9.08 -2.84 9.92
C GLU A 95 8.27 -4.02 9.37
N CYS A 96 7.17 -3.76 8.67
CA CYS A 96 6.42 -4.80 7.98
C CYS A 96 7.26 -5.54 6.95
N ALA A 97 8.08 -4.83 6.17
CA ALA A 97 8.94 -5.43 5.16
C ALA A 97 10.02 -6.32 5.80
N GLU A 98 10.65 -5.88 6.90
CA GLU A 98 11.64 -6.65 7.67
C GLU A 98 11.01 -7.92 8.27
N LEU A 99 9.75 -7.86 8.68
CA LEU A 99 9.00 -9.00 9.21
C LEU A 99 8.51 -9.98 8.13
N GLY A 100 8.76 -9.68 6.85
CA GLY A 100 8.47 -10.58 5.75
C GLY A 100 7.07 -10.45 5.18
N THR A 101 6.42 -9.30 5.37
CA THR A 101 5.14 -8.99 4.71
C THR A 101 5.31 -9.05 3.19
N THR A 102 4.38 -9.73 2.52
CA THR A 102 4.44 -9.89 1.06
C THR A 102 3.89 -8.65 0.36
N TYR A 103 2.87 -8.02 0.91
CA TYR A 103 2.24 -6.83 0.38
C TYR A 103 1.62 -5.98 1.49
N PHE A 104 1.61 -4.65 1.31
CA PHE A 104 0.97 -3.69 2.20
C PHE A 104 -0.11 -2.92 1.44
N MET A 105 -1.30 -2.79 2.02
CA MET A 105 -2.43 -2.04 1.47
C MET A 105 -2.91 -0.99 2.47
N GLN A 106 -2.88 0.26 2.07
CA GLN A 106 -3.40 1.35 2.89
C GLN A 106 -4.92 1.44 2.74
N LYS A 107 -5.64 1.45 3.87
CA LYS A 107 -7.08 1.71 3.91
C LYS A 107 -7.38 3.21 3.73
N PRO A 108 -8.49 3.59 3.08
CA PRO A 108 -9.50 2.73 2.48
C PRO A 108 -9.08 2.22 1.07
N PHE A 109 -9.54 1.05 0.69
CA PHE A 109 -9.38 0.49 -0.66
C PHE A 109 -10.60 -0.36 -1.04
N ASP A 110 -10.79 -0.56 -2.34
CA ASP A 110 -11.91 -1.34 -2.86
C ASP A 110 -11.69 -2.85 -2.67
N PRO A 111 -12.74 -3.62 -2.25
CA PRO A 111 -12.62 -5.07 -2.07
C PRO A 111 -12.11 -5.84 -3.30
N PRO A 112 -12.47 -5.52 -4.56
CA PRO A 112 -11.90 -6.17 -5.73
C PRO A 112 -10.39 -6.03 -5.86
N LEU A 113 -9.80 -4.92 -5.38
CA LEU A 113 -8.36 -4.73 -5.37
C LEU A 113 -7.68 -5.73 -4.41
N LEU A 114 -8.29 -6.00 -3.25
CA LEU A 114 -7.80 -7.02 -2.32
C LEU A 114 -7.78 -8.39 -2.98
N VAL A 115 -8.86 -8.79 -3.64
CA VAL A 115 -8.95 -10.06 -4.38
C VAL A 115 -7.83 -10.20 -5.40
N GLN A 116 -7.58 -9.15 -6.18
CA GLN A 116 -6.49 -9.12 -7.15
C GLN A 116 -5.12 -9.30 -6.47
N ARG A 117 -4.89 -8.67 -5.31
CA ARG A 117 -3.63 -8.79 -4.56
C ARG A 117 -3.47 -10.19 -3.94
N ILE A 118 -4.53 -10.77 -3.42
CA ILE A 118 -4.51 -12.16 -2.92
C ILE A 118 -4.07 -13.10 -4.05
N ARG A 119 -4.65 -12.98 -5.23
CA ARG A 119 -4.32 -13.81 -6.40
C ARG A 119 -2.87 -13.63 -6.85
N GLN A 120 -2.36 -12.40 -6.84
CA GLN A 120 -0.95 -12.12 -7.16
C GLN A 120 0.01 -12.68 -6.11
N THR A 121 -0.38 -12.57 -4.83
CA THR A 121 0.42 -13.02 -3.69
C THR A 121 0.49 -14.55 -3.63
N ALA A 122 -0.62 -15.24 -3.88
CA ALA A 122 -0.69 -16.70 -3.83
C ALA A 122 0.11 -17.41 -4.94
N ARG A 123 0.33 -16.74 -6.08
CA ARG A 123 1.14 -17.33 -7.16
C ARG A 123 2.60 -17.52 -6.71
N PRO A 124 3.22 -18.68 -6.95
CA PRO A 124 4.64 -18.82 -6.68
C PRO A 124 5.40 -17.77 -7.49
N ARG A 125 6.24 -16.98 -6.82
CA ARG A 125 7.14 -16.05 -7.50
C ARG A 125 7.99 -16.86 -8.46
N GLN A 126 7.76 -16.74 -9.76
CA GLN A 126 8.79 -17.07 -10.73
C GLN A 126 9.97 -16.16 -10.39
N ARG A 127 11.08 -16.76 -9.97
CA ARG A 127 12.33 -16.05 -9.64
C ARG A 127 12.88 -15.44 -10.93
N THR A 128 12.34 -14.30 -11.33
CA THR A 128 13.08 -13.34 -12.15
C THR A 128 13.94 -12.56 -11.16
N GLY A 129 15.26 -12.77 -11.25
CA GLY A 129 16.21 -12.14 -10.34
C GLY A 129 16.06 -10.63 -10.36
N GLY A 130 15.89 -10.05 -9.18
CA GLY A 130 15.80 -8.62 -8.99
C GLY A 130 15.09 -8.32 -7.66
N ALA A 131 15.87 -8.04 -6.64
CA ALA A 131 15.38 -7.50 -5.39
C ALA A 131 14.69 -6.15 -5.69
N GLY A 132 13.39 -6.08 -5.45
CA GLY A 132 12.62 -4.85 -5.56
C GLY A 132 11.31 -5.04 -4.82
N THR A 133 11.28 -4.60 -3.57
CA THR A 133 10.05 -4.34 -2.85
C THR A 133 9.29 -3.28 -3.66
N GLN A 134 8.34 -3.70 -4.50
CA GLN A 134 7.41 -2.75 -5.11
C GLN A 134 6.42 -2.33 -4.03
N LEU A 135 6.82 -1.31 -3.27
CA LEU A 135 5.88 -0.40 -2.65
C LEU A 135 5.13 0.25 -3.82
N ALA A 136 3.88 -0.11 -4.04
CA ALA A 136 3.02 0.66 -4.92
C ALA A 136 2.78 2.00 -4.22
N ALA A 137 3.69 2.95 -4.44
CA ALA A 137 3.42 4.35 -4.22
C ALA A 137 2.22 4.71 -5.08
N ALA A 138 1.21 5.31 -4.48
CA ALA A 138 0.16 5.99 -5.22
C ALA A 138 0.86 6.87 -6.27
N GLU A 139 0.43 6.78 -7.52
CA GLU A 139 0.92 7.67 -8.57
C GLU A 139 0.74 9.11 -8.08
N PRO A 140 1.79 9.95 -8.10
CA PRO A 140 1.59 11.36 -7.79
C PRO A 140 0.66 11.93 -8.86
N GLU A 141 -0.43 12.51 -8.41
CA GLU A 141 -1.25 13.40 -9.23
C GLU A 141 -0.31 14.35 -9.98
N PRO A 142 -0.52 14.60 -11.28
CA PRO A 142 0.31 15.53 -12.02
C PRO A 142 0.21 16.91 -11.36
N SER A 143 1.30 17.34 -10.76
CA SER A 143 1.39 18.66 -10.16
C SER A 143 1.17 19.71 -11.25
N LEU A 144 0.28 20.66 -10.97
CA LEU A 144 -0.08 21.80 -11.82
C LEU A 144 1.11 22.78 -12.10
N GLU A 145 2.34 22.40 -11.82
CA GLU A 145 3.52 23.26 -11.99
C GLU A 145 4.24 23.14 -13.35
N SER A 146 3.80 22.25 -14.23
CA SER A 146 4.45 22.12 -15.55
C SER A 146 3.81 22.96 -16.66
N VAL A 147 2.88 23.88 -16.35
CA VAL A 147 2.21 24.72 -17.35
C VAL A 147 2.73 26.17 -17.40
N VAL A 148 3.72 26.55 -16.58
CA VAL A 148 4.16 27.96 -16.47
C VAL A 148 5.56 28.23 -17.08
N THR A 149 6.12 27.35 -17.89
CA THR A 149 7.46 27.59 -18.47
C THR A 149 7.52 27.65 -20.00
N ASP A 150 6.44 28.06 -20.64
CA ASP A 150 6.52 28.26 -22.12
C ASP A 150 5.95 29.59 -22.62
N VAL A 151 6.03 30.65 -21.82
CA VAL A 151 5.74 32.03 -22.29
C VAL A 151 6.85 32.99 -21.85
N SER A 152 8.09 32.76 -22.23
CA SER A 152 9.11 33.81 -22.08
C SER A 152 10.33 33.60 -22.95
N THR A 153 10.11 33.51 -24.28
CA THR A 153 11.19 33.75 -25.26
C THR A 153 10.58 34.22 -26.55
N ARG A 154 10.08 35.45 -26.57
CA ARG A 154 10.02 36.28 -27.77
C ARG A 154 9.65 37.70 -27.36
N SER A 155 10.66 38.50 -27.09
CA SER A 155 10.64 39.91 -27.47
C SER A 155 12.07 40.41 -27.51
N ALA A 156 12.57 40.40 -28.75
CA ALA A 156 13.77 41.09 -29.11
C ALA A 156 13.55 42.58 -28.95
N CYS A 157 14.46 43.23 -28.25
CA CYS A 157 14.56 44.65 -28.13
C CYS A 157 15.35 45.21 -29.34
N PRO A 158 14.87 46.16 -30.12
CA PRO A 158 15.75 46.96 -30.98
C PRO A 158 16.23 48.19 -30.22
N ARG A 159 17.53 48.37 -30.25
CA ARG A 159 18.23 49.60 -29.90
C ARG A 159 17.72 50.76 -30.76
N THR A 160 17.45 51.90 -30.17
CA THR A 160 17.77 53.19 -30.77
C THR A 160 18.12 54.21 -29.69
N SER A 161 19.16 54.90 -30.02
CA SER A 161 19.97 55.87 -29.33
C SER A 161 19.31 57.23 -29.16
N ARG A 162 19.98 58.02 -28.33
CA ARG A 162 20.07 59.46 -28.20
C ARG A 162 19.15 60.10 -27.16
N ALA A 163 19.74 60.64 -26.17
CA ALA A 163 20.50 61.87 -26.03
C ALA A 163 19.71 62.91 -25.23
N THR A 164 20.43 63.51 -24.35
CA THR A 164 20.39 64.90 -23.83
C THR A 164 19.43 65.19 -22.70
N SER A 165 19.99 65.40 -21.57
CA SER A 165 20.29 66.72 -21.05
C SER A 165 19.26 67.24 -20.01
N THR A 166 19.82 67.62 -18.91
CA THR A 166 19.59 68.85 -18.14
C THR A 166 18.57 68.82 -17.00
N CYS A 167 19.08 68.75 -15.83
CA CYS A 167 19.13 69.85 -14.85
C CYS A 167 17.88 70.15 -13.98
N ALA A 168 18.23 70.31 -12.79
CA ALA A 168 17.71 71.26 -11.79
C ALA A 168 16.74 70.70 -10.71
N ARG A 169 17.33 70.47 -9.52
CA ARG A 169 17.24 71.36 -8.34
C ARG A 169 15.85 71.57 -7.71
N ARG A 170 15.97 71.36 -6.43
CA ARG A 170 15.31 72.00 -5.28
C ARG A 170 14.12 71.30 -4.68
N SER A 171 14.37 70.89 -3.49
CA SER A 171 14.05 71.51 -2.20
C SER A 171 12.56 71.44 -1.84
N CYS A 172 12.25 70.71 -0.88
CA CYS A 172 11.83 70.96 0.50
C CYS A 172 11.58 69.61 1.18
#